data_edede8db059f9df808d8c1682bfee7dd
#
_entry.id   edede8db059f9df808d8c1682bfee7dd
#
_cell.length_a   1.000
_cell.length_b   1.000
_cell.length_c   1.000
_cell.angle_alpha   90.00
_cell.angle_beta   90.00
_cell.angle_gamma   90.00
#
_symmetry.space_group_name_H-M   'P 1'
#
loop_
_entity.id
_entity.type
_entity.pdbx_description
1 polymer ?
#
loop_
_entity_poly.entity_id
_entity_poly.type
_entity_poly.pdbx_seq_one_letter_code
_entity_poly.pdbx_strand_id
1 'polypeptide(L)'
;MTDSVVTRFAPSPTGFLHIGGARTALFNWLYAKKLGGKMLLRIEDTDRQRSTKEAIDAILDGLKWLELDWDGDVIYQFSRAARHREVAEGLLAAGRAYHCYATPEELTAMREKARTEGRTRLYDGMWRDRDPATAPDGIKPTIRLKAPQTGETVIEDQVQGRVVWQNENLDDLVLLRGDGTPTYMLAVVVDDHDMGVTHIIRGDDHLINAARQKQIYDALEWELPSMSHIPLIHGPDGSKLSKRHGALGVDAYRALGYLPAALRNYLVRLGWSHGDQEIFSTQEMIDAFDLPGIGRSAARFDFAKLENLNGHYIRQSDDQSLVTQFESVLDYVPEGAALKAKLNDTTRAQLLRAMPSLKERAKTLLELISGAYFIFADRPLELDPKAVALLTPETRALIGRLRAALEAVNDWTAETTETVMRNFAEQNNLKLGAVAQPLRVALTGRTTSPGIFDVLAVLGRQECLARLADQAA
;
A
#
# COMPACT_ATOMS: atom_id res chain seq x y z
N MET A 1 13.78 -31.13 -13.36
CA MET A 1 13.84 -30.17 -12.23
C MET A 1 12.80 -29.14 -12.58
N THR A 2 11.73 -28.99 -11.81
CA THR A 2 10.79 -27.89 -12.02
C THR A 2 11.56 -26.60 -11.75
N ASP A 3 11.69 -25.74 -12.76
CA ASP A 3 12.37 -24.46 -12.61
C ASP A 3 11.73 -23.69 -11.45
N SER A 4 12.58 -23.15 -10.56
CA SER A 4 12.14 -22.37 -9.42
C SER A 4 11.29 -21.19 -9.91
N VAL A 5 10.12 -20.96 -9.32
CA VAL A 5 9.25 -19.84 -9.67
C VAL A 5 9.97 -18.51 -9.43
N VAL A 6 9.99 -17.66 -10.43
CA VAL A 6 10.51 -16.30 -10.36
C VAL A 6 9.42 -15.33 -10.81
N THR A 7 8.94 -14.52 -9.89
CA THR A 7 8.04 -13.40 -10.17
C THR A 7 8.81 -12.08 -10.12
N ARG A 8 8.18 -10.99 -10.50
CA ARG A 8 8.74 -9.65 -10.33
C ARG A 8 7.67 -8.61 -10.06
N PHE A 9 8.01 -7.63 -9.24
CA PHE A 9 7.31 -6.35 -9.18
C PHE A 9 8.11 -5.32 -9.96
N ALA A 10 7.46 -4.63 -10.91
CA ALA A 10 8.12 -3.73 -11.87
C ALA A 10 7.42 -2.36 -11.93
N PRO A 11 7.53 -1.54 -10.87
CA PRO A 11 6.89 -0.23 -10.82
C PRO A 11 7.64 0.83 -11.64
N SER A 12 6.86 1.72 -12.29
CA SER A 12 7.39 2.97 -12.83
C SER A 12 7.43 4.04 -11.73
N PRO A 13 8.59 4.69 -11.45
CA PRO A 13 8.76 5.61 -10.33
C PRO A 13 8.24 7.02 -10.69
N THR A 14 6.93 7.13 -10.87
CA THR A 14 6.23 8.39 -11.20
C THR A 14 5.52 9.02 -10.01
N GLY A 15 5.80 8.55 -8.80
CA GLY A 15 5.23 8.99 -7.53
C GLY A 15 5.29 7.90 -6.46
N PHE A 16 4.47 8.04 -5.42
CA PHE A 16 4.37 7.06 -4.32
C PHE A 16 3.88 5.69 -4.81
N LEU A 17 4.16 4.65 -4.01
CA LEU A 17 3.62 3.33 -4.27
C LEU A 17 2.08 3.36 -4.13
N HIS A 18 1.39 3.39 -5.27
CA HIS A 18 -0.07 3.40 -5.32
C HIS A 18 -0.64 2.07 -4.80
N ILE A 19 -1.82 2.11 -4.18
CA ILE A 19 -2.46 0.93 -3.58
C ILE A 19 -2.66 -0.23 -4.58
N GLY A 20 -2.93 0.04 -5.85
CA GLY A 20 -3.00 -0.98 -6.91
C GLY A 20 -1.65 -1.63 -7.18
N GLY A 21 -0.56 -0.84 -7.18
CA GLY A 21 0.81 -1.35 -7.27
C GLY A 21 1.17 -2.20 -6.06
N ALA A 22 0.81 -1.76 -4.85
CA ALA A 22 1.02 -2.50 -3.61
C ALA A 22 0.32 -3.88 -3.64
N ARG A 23 -0.93 -3.96 -4.15
CA ARG A 23 -1.63 -5.23 -4.35
C ARG A 23 -0.91 -6.12 -5.37
N THR A 24 -0.44 -5.54 -6.47
CA THR A 24 0.32 -6.29 -7.48
C THR A 24 1.63 -6.84 -6.89
N ALA A 25 2.35 -6.04 -6.11
CA ALA A 25 3.55 -6.50 -5.38
C ALA A 25 3.21 -7.64 -4.42
N LEU A 26 2.15 -7.50 -3.62
CA LEU A 26 1.69 -8.52 -2.68
C LEU A 26 1.36 -9.84 -3.38
N PHE A 27 0.66 -9.83 -4.53
CA PHE A 27 0.31 -11.05 -5.27
C PHE A 27 1.55 -11.75 -5.83
N ASN A 28 2.51 -11.00 -6.37
CA ASN A 28 3.80 -11.54 -6.82
C ASN A 28 4.57 -12.16 -5.65
N TRP A 29 4.60 -11.47 -4.50
CA TRP A 29 5.28 -11.92 -3.29
C TRP A 29 4.66 -13.20 -2.73
N LEU A 30 3.33 -13.23 -2.55
CA LEU A 30 2.61 -14.40 -2.04
C LEU A 30 2.81 -15.63 -2.92
N TYR A 31 2.71 -15.45 -4.24
CA TYR A 31 2.89 -16.54 -5.18
C TYR A 31 4.31 -17.12 -5.16
N ALA A 32 5.31 -16.24 -5.12
CA ALA A 32 6.71 -16.65 -5.01
C ALA A 32 6.98 -17.37 -3.67
N LYS A 33 6.55 -16.80 -2.54
CA LYS A 33 6.76 -17.40 -1.19
C LYS A 33 6.09 -18.77 -1.07
N LYS A 34 4.85 -18.92 -1.54
CA LYS A 34 4.12 -20.19 -1.52
C LYS A 34 4.87 -21.32 -2.25
N LEU A 35 5.46 -21.00 -3.37
CA LEU A 35 6.14 -21.99 -4.24
C LEU A 35 7.64 -22.11 -3.98
N GLY A 36 8.14 -21.48 -2.90
CA GLY A 36 9.56 -21.51 -2.55
C GLY A 36 10.45 -20.85 -3.61
N GLY A 37 9.87 -19.93 -4.39
CA GLY A 37 10.51 -19.19 -5.46
C GLY A 37 11.06 -17.84 -5.02
N LYS A 38 11.24 -16.93 -5.99
CA LYS A 38 11.80 -15.59 -5.78
C LYS A 38 10.86 -14.51 -6.30
N MET A 39 10.79 -13.38 -5.60
CA MET A 39 10.24 -12.14 -6.13
C MET A 39 11.35 -11.14 -6.37
N LEU A 40 11.54 -10.72 -7.61
CA LEU A 40 12.53 -9.72 -8.01
C LEU A 40 11.88 -8.32 -8.07
N LEU A 41 12.74 -7.28 -7.90
CA LEU A 41 12.29 -5.90 -8.01
C LEU A 41 13.02 -5.19 -9.16
N ARG A 42 12.25 -4.63 -10.11
CA ARG A 42 12.75 -3.80 -11.20
C ARG A 42 12.09 -2.44 -11.18
N ILE A 43 12.88 -1.37 -11.15
CA ILE A 43 12.41 0.00 -11.30
C ILE A 43 12.42 0.36 -12.78
N GLU A 44 11.23 0.67 -13.34
CA GLU A 44 11.07 1.02 -14.75
C GLU A 44 11.25 2.53 -14.96
N ASP A 45 12.50 2.99 -14.86
CA ASP A 45 12.94 4.39 -14.85
C ASP A 45 13.38 4.90 -16.24
N THR A 46 12.85 4.35 -17.32
CA THR A 46 13.18 4.75 -18.69
C THR A 46 12.69 6.15 -19.06
N ASP A 47 11.63 6.64 -18.42
CA ASP A 47 11.19 8.04 -18.51
C ASP A 47 11.94 8.89 -17.46
N ARG A 48 13.13 9.37 -17.83
CA ARG A 48 14.02 10.11 -16.93
C ARG A 48 13.45 11.42 -16.40
N GLN A 49 12.50 12.03 -17.10
CA GLN A 49 11.88 13.29 -16.66
C GLN A 49 10.92 13.08 -15.50
N ARG A 50 10.23 11.94 -15.45
CA ARG A 50 9.26 11.59 -14.41
C ARG A 50 9.81 10.67 -13.33
N SER A 51 10.98 10.07 -13.55
CA SER A 51 11.62 9.14 -12.61
C SER A 51 12.55 9.88 -11.69
N THR A 52 12.08 10.21 -10.49
CA THR A 52 12.89 10.90 -9.48
C THR A 52 13.40 9.94 -8.41
N LYS A 53 14.51 10.33 -7.76
CA LYS A 53 15.06 9.54 -6.64
C LYS A 53 14.05 9.42 -5.49
N GLU A 54 13.35 10.50 -5.19
CA GLU A 54 12.34 10.55 -4.13
C GLU A 54 11.18 9.57 -4.40
N ALA A 55 10.74 9.45 -5.66
CA ALA A 55 9.72 8.49 -6.03
C ALA A 55 10.20 7.03 -5.90
N ILE A 56 11.47 6.77 -6.24
CA ILE A 56 12.09 5.46 -6.06
C ILE A 56 12.17 5.13 -4.56
N ASP A 57 12.71 6.04 -3.76
CA ASP A 57 12.84 5.86 -2.31
C ASP A 57 11.47 5.63 -1.65
N ALA A 58 10.43 6.35 -2.08
CA ALA A 58 9.07 6.17 -1.58
C ALA A 58 8.47 4.79 -1.93
N ILE A 59 8.76 4.25 -3.12
CA ILE A 59 8.35 2.89 -3.49
C ILE A 59 9.04 1.86 -2.60
N LEU A 60 10.35 1.99 -2.41
CA LEU A 60 11.14 1.06 -1.59
C LEU A 60 10.72 1.12 -0.11
N ASP A 61 10.47 2.31 0.43
CA ASP A 61 9.96 2.49 1.79
C ASP A 61 8.55 1.87 1.95
N GLY A 62 7.67 2.10 0.98
CA GLY A 62 6.33 1.53 0.98
C GLY A 62 6.33 -0.01 0.96
N LEU A 63 7.20 -0.64 0.16
CA LEU A 63 7.36 -2.10 0.15
C LEU A 63 7.91 -2.62 1.49
N LYS A 64 8.92 -1.95 2.05
CA LYS A 64 9.48 -2.31 3.37
C LYS A 64 8.44 -2.18 4.47
N TRP A 65 7.66 -1.10 4.49
CA TRP A 65 6.60 -0.91 5.48
C TRP A 65 5.51 -1.98 5.35
N LEU A 66 5.18 -2.40 4.12
CA LEU A 66 4.27 -3.52 3.88
C LEU A 66 4.92 -4.88 4.16
N GLU A 67 6.19 -4.94 4.58
CA GLU A 67 6.93 -6.17 4.82
C GLU A 67 6.95 -7.10 3.57
N LEU A 68 7.03 -6.49 2.39
CA LEU A 68 7.17 -7.18 1.11
C LEU A 68 8.64 -7.11 0.68
N ASP A 69 9.41 -8.08 1.13
CA ASP A 69 10.81 -8.25 0.76
C ASP A 69 10.95 -8.76 -0.69
N TRP A 70 12.09 -8.50 -1.29
CA TRP A 70 12.45 -9.01 -2.61
C TRP A 70 13.83 -9.66 -2.58
N ASP A 71 14.07 -10.51 -3.58
CA ASP A 71 15.30 -11.27 -3.69
C ASP A 71 16.31 -10.54 -4.61
N GLY A 72 17.56 -10.53 -4.20
CA GLY A 72 18.66 -9.91 -4.96
C GLY A 72 18.65 -8.39 -4.97
N ASP A 73 19.41 -7.82 -5.90
CA ASP A 73 19.54 -6.37 -6.06
C ASP A 73 18.37 -5.78 -6.84
N VAL A 74 18.07 -4.51 -6.57
CA VAL A 74 17.09 -3.74 -7.36
C VAL A 74 17.66 -3.48 -8.76
N ILE A 75 16.95 -3.89 -9.79
CA ILE A 75 17.31 -3.66 -11.18
C ILE A 75 16.71 -2.35 -11.66
N TYR A 76 17.55 -1.47 -12.22
CA TYR A 76 17.14 -0.21 -12.83
C TYR A 76 17.13 -0.34 -14.34
N GLN A 77 15.96 -0.23 -14.96
CA GLN A 77 15.75 -0.50 -16.38
C GLN A 77 16.57 0.41 -17.29
N PHE A 78 16.72 1.69 -16.94
CA PHE A 78 17.52 2.64 -17.71
C PHE A 78 19.00 2.21 -17.82
N SER A 79 19.58 1.63 -16.77
CA SER A 79 20.97 1.17 -16.76
C SER A 79 21.22 0.04 -17.78
N ARG A 80 20.15 -0.62 -18.27
CA ARG A 80 20.20 -1.74 -19.20
C ARG A 80 20.00 -1.34 -20.67
N ALA A 81 19.94 -0.04 -20.97
CA ALA A 81 19.64 0.47 -22.32
C ALA A 81 20.59 -0.08 -23.41
N ALA A 82 21.87 -0.35 -23.09
CA ALA A 82 22.82 -0.98 -24.01
C ALA A 82 22.38 -2.40 -24.41
N ARG A 83 21.92 -3.20 -23.43
CA ARG A 83 21.41 -4.56 -23.66
C ARG A 83 20.12 -4.55 -24.49
N HIS A 84 19.22 -3.63 -24.22
CA HIS A 84 17.99 -3.47 -25.01
C HIS A 84 18.30 -3.12 -26.47
N ARG A 85 19.30 -2.27 -26.69
CA ARG A 85 19.77 -1.92 -28.06
C ARG A 85 20.37 -3.14 -28.77
N GLU A 86 21.26 -3.87 -28.11
CA GLU A 86 21.85 -5.10 -28.63
C GLU A 86 20.78 -6.08 -29.13
N VAL A 87 19.72 -6.30 -28.34
CA VAL A 87 18.63 -7.21 -28.72
C VAL A 87 17.85 -6.68 -29.91
N ALA A 88 17.55 -5.37 -29.98
CA ALA A 88 16.87 -4.77 -31.14
C ALA A 88 17.69 -4.88 -32.40
N GLU A 89 19.02 -4.64 -32.34
CA GLU A 89 19.95 -4.79 -33.45
C GLU A 89 20.11 -6.27 -33.88
N GLY A 90 20.07 -7.20 -32.91
CA GLY A 90 20.02 -8.63 -33.18
C GLY A 90 18.80 -9.06 -33.99
N LEU A 91 17.61 -8.57 -33.62
CA LEU A 91 16.38 -8.79 -34.37
C LEU A 91 16.46 -8.20 -35.79
N LEU A 92 17.06 -7.02 -35.95
CA LEU A 92 17.28 -6.39 -37.23
C LEU A 92 18.22 -7.24 -38.10
N ALA A 93 19.35 -7.68 -37.55
CA ALA A 93 20.32 -8.54 -38.25
C ALA A 93 19.73 -9.89 -38.66
N ALA A 94 18.82 -10.46 -37.87
CA ALA A 94 18.09 -11.68 -38.17
C ALA A 94 16.94 -11.49 -39.15
N GLY A 95 16.69 -10.26 -39.65
CA GLY A 95 15.59 -9.95 -40.57
C GLY A 95 14.20 -10.02 -39.94
N ARG A 96 14.14 -10.06 -38.62
CA ARG A 96 12.88 -10.08 -37.81
C ARG A 96 12.45 -8.69 -37.37
N ALA A 97 13.22 -7.67 -37.67
CA ALA A 97 12.91 -6.25 -37.54
C ALA A 97 13.38 -5.49 -38.79
N TYR A 98 13.01 -4.24 -38.91
CA TYR A 98 13.39 -3.38 -40.01
C TYR A 98 13.52 -1.91 -39.59
N HIS A 99 14.28 -1.14 -40.35
CA HIS A 99 14.40 0.30 -40.18
C HIS A 99 13.16 1.01 -40.75
N CYS A 100 12.55 1.87 -39.95
CA CYS A 100 11.41 2.69 -40.36
C CYS A 100 11.81 4.17 -40.30
N TYR A 101 11.72 4.82 -41.47
CA TYR A 101 12.05 6.24 -41.66
C TYR A 101 10.79 7.12 -41.78
N ALA A 102 9.63 6.62 -41.33
CA ALA A 102 8.38 7.41 -41.34
C ALA A 102 8.53 8.67 -40.47
N THR A 103 8.16 9.82 -41.08
CA THR A 103 8.19 11.11 -40.36
C THR A 103 7.06 11.24 -39.36
N PRO A 104 7.15 12.15 -38.39
CA PRO A 104 6.04 12.43 -37.45
C PRO A 104 4.75 12.81 -38.15
N GLU A 105 4.83 13.56 -39.25
CA GLU A 105 3.69 13.99 -40.09
C GLU A 105 3.03 12.80 -40.76
N GLU A 106 3.81 11.90 -41.40
CA GLU A 106 3.32 10.66 -42.00
C GLU A 106 2.63 9.78 -40.97
N LEU A 107 3.26 9.58 -39.82
CA LEU A 107 2.68 8.80 -38.72
C LEU A 107 1.37 9.41 -38.17
N THR A 108 1.28 10.74 -38.13
CA THR A 108 0.05 11.44 -37.75
C THR A 108 -1.05 11.22 -38.76
N ALA A 109 -0.76 11.41 -40.05
CA ALA A 109 -1.71 11.16 -41.13
C ALA A 109 -2.23 9.71 -41.15
N MET A 110 -1.32 8.72 -40.94
CA MET A 110 -1.71 7.29 -40.85
C MET A 110 -2.66 7.04 -39.67
N ARG A 111 -2.39 7.63 -38.49
CA ARG A 111 -3.25 7.49 -37.30
C ARG A 111 -4.63 8.10 -37.52
N GLU A 112 -4.71 9.26 -38.15
CA GLU A 112 -5.97 9.93 -38.45
C GLU A 112 -6.78 9.11 -39.46
N LYS A 113 -6.13 8.63 -40.52
CA LYS A 113 -6.75 7.75 -41.50
C LYS A 113 -7.28 6.47 -40.85
N ALA A 114 -6.46 5.79 -40.04
CA ALA A 114 -6.87 4.57 -39.34
C ALA A 114 -8.10 4.81 -38.42
N ARG A 115 -8.13 5.94 -37.70
CA ARG A 115 -9.28 6.33 -36.88
C ARG A 115 -10.54 6.56 -37.72
N THR A 116 -10.41 7.26 -38.83
CA THR A 116 -11.54 7.51 -39.74
C THR A 116 -12.11 6.22 -40.32
N GLU A 117 -11.23 5.25 -40.61
CA GLU A 117 -11.59 3.94 -41.14
C GLU A 117 -12.00 2.92 -40.04
N GLY A 118 -11.98 3.32 -38.74
CA GLY A 118 -12.31 2.43 -37.64
C GLY A 118 -11.30 1.29 -37.42
N ARG A 119 -10.06 1.43 -37.93
CA ARG A 119 -8.99 0.43 -37.78
C ARG A 119 -8.27 0.58 -36.44
N THR A 120 -7.97 -0.53 -35.82
CA THR A 120 -7.15 -0.57 -34.58
C THR A 120 -5.65 -0.53 -34.89
N ARG A 121 -5.22 -1.05 -36.03
CA ARG A 121 -3.86 -0.95 -36.55
C ARG A 121 -3.61 0.46 -37.08
N LEU A 122 -2.70 1.19 -36.41
CA LEU A 122 -2.45 2.61 -36.65
C LEU A 122 -1.32 2.85 -37.66
N TYR A 123 -0.36 1.93 -37.77
CA TYR A 123 0.76 1.97 -38.70
C TYR A 123 0.52 0.97 -39.84
N ASP A 124 0.63 1.41 -41.08
CA ASP A 124 0.29 0.62 -42.27
C ASP A 124 1.41 -0.29 -42.75
N GLY A 125 2.63 -0.18 -42.20
CA GLY A 125 3.77 -0.98 -42.60
C GLY A 125 4.57 -0.41 -43.77
N MET A 126 4.42 0.88 -44.09
CA MET A 126 5.00 1.50 -45.29
C MET A 126 6.50 1.27 -45.50
N TRP A 127 7.29 1.09 -44.40
CA TRP A 127 8.73 0.85 -44.44
C TRP A 127 9.11 -0.64 -44.34
N ARG A 128 8.15 -1.53 -44.15
CA ARG A 128 8.39 -2.94 -43.84
C ARG A 128 9.22 -3.67 -44.90
N ASP A 129 8.91 -3.41 -46.18
CA ASP A 129 9.52 -4.05 -47.33
C ASP A 129 10.12 -3.01 -48.29
N ARG A 130 10.19 -1.75 -47.90
CA ARG A 130 10.77 -0.65 -48.67
C ARG A 130 12.28 -0.63 -48.54
N ASP A 131 12.98 -0.34 -49.63
CA ASP A 131 14.43 -0.21 -49.64
C ASP A 131 14.91 0.96 -48.77
N PRO A 132 15.70 0.72 -47.72
CA PRO A 132 16.28 1.76 -46.87
C PRO A 132 17.07 2.82 -47.65
N ALA A 133 17.60 2.50 -48.84
CA ALA A 133 18.30 3.47 -49.69
C ALA A 133 17.38 4.58 -50.20
N THR A 134 16.05 4.39 -50.15
CA THR A 134 15.07 5.41 -50.53
C THR A 134 14.67 6.33 -49.35
N ALA A 135 15.37 6.20 -48.21
CA ALA A 135 15.06 7.01 -47.04
C ALA A 135 15.34 8.50 -47.27
N PRO A 136 14.51 9.40 -46.72
CA PRO A 136 14.78 10.83 -46.78
C PRO A 136 16.07 11.16 -45.99
N ASP A 137 16.82 12.12 -46.51
CA ASP A 137 18.06 12.60 -45.86
C ASP A 137 17.77 13.14 -44.46
N GLY A 138 18.67 12.85 -43.53
CA GLY A 138 18.66 13.43 -42.17
C GLY A 138 17.67 12.75 -41.19
N ILE A 139 16.86 11.78 -41.60
CA ILE A 139 15.96 11.05 -40.71
C ILE A 139 16.70 9.88 -40.06
N LYS A 140 16.76 9.89 -38.73
CA LYS A 140 17.24 8.75 -37.94
C LYS A 140 16.12 7.67 -37.86
N PRO A 141 16.39 6.42 -38.32
CA PRO A 141 15.38 5.40 -38.32
C PRO A 141 15.01 4.93 -36.91
N THR A 142 13.76 4.54 -36.76
CA THR A 142 13.33 3.68 -35.65
C THR A 142 13.49 2.21 -36.09
N ILE A 143 13.70 1.30 -35.11
CA ILE A 143 13.67 -0.14 -35.38
C ILE A 143 12.26 -0.63 -35.01
N ARG A 144 11.59 -1.27 -35.99
CA ARG A 144 10.27 -1.88 -35.77
C ARG A 144 10.33 -3.39 -35.91
N LEU A 145 9.53 -4.08 -35.09
CA LEU A 145 9.34 -5.52 -35.23
C LEU A 145 8.64 -5.86 -36.56
N LYS A 146 9.07 -6.91 -37.25
CA LYS A 146 8.31 -7.55 -38.33
C LYS A 146 7.24 -8.47 -37.71
N ALA A 147 6.15 -7.88 -37.18
CA ALA A 147 5.08 -8.62 -36.53
C ALA A 147 4.33 -9.53 -37.57
N PRO A 148 3.74 -10.66 -37.17
CA PRO A 148 2.87 -11.45 -38.02
C PRO A 148 1.68 -10.61 -38.48
N GLN A 149 1.35 -10.67 -39.80
CA GLN A 149 0.25 -9.89 -40.35
C GLN A 149 -1.05 -10.68 -40.48
N THR A 150 -0.97 -11.99 -40.46
CA THR A 150 -2.11 -12.92 -40.60
C THR A 150 -2.10 -13.91 -39.43
N GLY A 151 -3.23 -14.57 -39.21
CA GLY A 151 -3.40 -15.50 -38.11
C GLY A 151 -3.66 -14.78 -36.76
N GLU A 152 -3.38 -15.46 -35.69
CA GLU A 152 -3.76 -15.04 -34.31
C GLU A 152 -2.58 -15.04 -33.36
N THR A 153 -2.55 -14.07 -32.46
CA THR A 153 -1.71 -14.10 -31.27
C THR A 153 -2.59 -14.48 -30.06
N VAL A 154 -2.25 -15.58 -29.40
CA VAL A 154 -3.01 -16.15 -28.31
C VAL A 154 -2.21 -16.09 -27.01
N ILE A 155 -2.84 -15.63 -25.95
CA ILE A 155 -2.33 -15.68 -24.57
C ILE A 155 -3.24 -16.61 -23.77
N GLU A 156 -2.65 -17.65 -23.19
CA GLU A 156 -3.31 -18.49 -22.19
C GLU A 156 -3.06 -17.88 -20.80
N ASP A 157 -3.94 -16.93 -20.42
CA ASP A 157 -3.80 -16.20 -19.18
C ASP A 157 -4.40 -16.96 -18.00
N GLN A 158 -3.66 -17.04 -16.88
CA GLN A 158 -4.07 -17.84 -15.73
C GLN A 158 -5.29 -17.27 -14.99
N VAL A 159 -5.60 -15.97 -15.18
CA VAL A 159 -6.76 -15.30 -14.59
C VAL A 159 -7.84 -15.03 -15.62
N GLN A 160 -7.49 -14.41 -16.77
CA GLN A 160 -8.44 -14.02 -17.80
C GLN A 160 -8.84 -15.18 -18.72
N GLY A 161 -8.09 -16.28 -18.70
CA GLY A 161 -8.27 -17.43 -19.58
C GLY A 161 -7.69 -17.15 -20.97
N ARG A 162 -8.17 -17.87 -21.97
CA ARG A 162 -7.69 -17.76 -23.34
C ARG A 162 -8.13 -16.45 -23.99
N VAL A 163 -7.18 -15.58 -24.33
CA VAL A 163 -7.43 -14.29 -25.00
C VAL A 163 -6.75 -14.30 -26.37
N VAL A 164 -7.50 -13.90 -27.40
CA VAL A 164 -7.09 -13.99 -28.81
C VAL A 164 -7.11 -12.64 -29.47
N TRP A 165 -6.06 -12.31 -30.20
CA TRP A 165 -5.98 -11.12 -31.06
C TRP A 165 -5.70 -11.52 -32.50
N GLN A 166 -6.47 -10.98 -33.45
CA GLN A 166 -6.16 -11.10 -34.84
C GLN A 166 -4.93 -10.25 -35.16
N ASN A 167 -3.92 -10.85 -35.82
CA ASN A 167 -2.63 -10.18 -36.09
C ASN A 167 -2.77 -8.97 -37.00
N GLU A 168 -3.77 -8.98 -37.89
CA GLU A 168 -4.10 -7.81 -38.72
C GLU A 168 -4.44 -6.54 -37.96
N ASN A 169 -4.84 -6.68 -36.67
CA ASN A 169 -5.18 -5.59 -35.77
C ASN A 169 -4.00 -5.11 -34.91
N LEU A 170 -2.85 -5.74 -35.01
CA LEU A 170 -1.64 -5.40 -34.26
C LEU A 170 -0.62 -4.70 -35.15
N ASP A 171 -0.02 -3.62 -34.62
CA ASP A 171 1.01 -2.85 -35.33
C ASP A 171 2.38 -3.56 -35.31
N ASP A 172 3.19 -3.26 -36.34
CA ASP A 172 4.65 -3.45 -36.24
C ASP A 172 5.21 -2.51 -35.16
N LEU A 173 5.49 -3.04 -33.97
CA LEU A 173 5.92 -2.27 -32.83
C LEU A 173 7.23 -1.53 -33.05
N VAL A 174 7.36 -0.32 -32.55
CA VAL A 174 8.65 0.32 -32.38
C VAL A 174 9.37 -0.38 -31.21
N LEU A 175 10.52 -0.96 -31.48
CA LEU A 175 11.42 -1.56 -30.51
C LEU A 175 12.42 -0.54 -29.97
N LEU A 176 13.06 0.20 -30.91
CA LEU A 176 14.05 1.23 -30.60
C LEU A 176 13.66 2.54 -31.32
N ARG A 177 13.71 3.65 -30.60
CA ARG A 177 13.45 4.98 -31.15
C ARG A 177 14.66 5.49 -31.96
N GLY A 178 14.45 6.51 -32.79
CA GLY A 178 15.52 7.12 -33.60
C GLY A 178 16.65 7.79 -32.79
N ASP A 179 16.42 8.07 -31.53
CA ASP A 179 17.45 8.55 -30.57
C ASP A 179 18.24 7.39 -29.90
N GLY A 180 17.90 6.15 -30.24
CA GLY A 180 18.52 4.95 -29.66
C GLY A 180 17.95 4.53 -28.32
N THR A 181 16.84 5.13 -27.86
CA THR A 181 16.19 4.72 -26.62
C THR A 181 15.22 3.55 -26.85
N PRO A 182 15.20 2.51 -25.99
CA PRO A 182 14.26 1.40 -26.13
C PRO A 182 12.83 1.84 -25.80
N THR A 183 11.86 1.13 -26.37
CA THR A 183 10.47 1.28 -25.93
C THR A 183 10.20 0.39 -24.72
N TYR A 184 9.15 0.71 -23.98
CA TYR A 184 8.65 -0.11 -22.87
C TYR A 184 8.46 -1.58 -23.29
N MET A 185 7.90 -1.84 -24.46
CA MET A 185 7.60 -3.20 -24.92
C MET A 185 8.86 -4.06 -25.05
N LEU A 186 9.91 -3.53 -25.65
CA LEU A 186 11.19 -4.25 -25.78
C LEU A 186 11.88 -4.39 -24.42
N ALA A 187 11.98 -3.29 -23.67
CA ALA A 187 12.74 -3.26 -22.41
C ALA A 187 12.17 -4.28 -21.40
N VAL A 188 10.86 -4.37 -21.25
CA VAL A 188 10.21 -5.34 -20.35
C VAL A 188 10.51 -6.78 -20.77
N VAL A 189 10.40 -7.11 -22.07
CA VAL A 189 10.65 -8.48 -22.55
C VAL A 189 12.09 -8.89 -22.31
N VAL A 190 13.05 -8.02 -22.65
CA VAL A 190 14.48 -8.29 -22.46
C VAL A 190 14.83 -8.45 -20.98
N ASP A 191 14.31 -7.56 -20.15
CA ASP A 191 14.61 -7.62 -18.74
C ASP A 191 13.94 -8.83 -18.06
N ASP A 192 12.68 -9.14 -18.37
CA ASP A 192 12.01 -10.32 -17.83
C ASP A 192 12.77 -11.61 -18.22
N HIS A 193 13.23 -11.72 -19.47
CA HIS A 193 14.06 -12.85 -19.91
C HIS A 193 15.39 -12.93 -19.18
N ASP A 194 16.17 -11.85 -19.17
CA ASP A 194 17.51 -11.83 -18.57
C ASP A 194 17.47 -12.01 -17.04
N MET A 195 16.37 -11.60 -16.40
CA MET A 195 16.10 -11.84 -14.97
C MET A 195 15.59 -13.26 -14.68
N GLY A 196 15.32 -14.07 -15.69
CA GLY A 196 14.80 -15.41 -15.54
C GLY A 196 13.36 -15.45 -14.98
N VAL A 197 12.56 -14.44 -15.28
CA VAL A 197 11.16 -14.36 -14.85
C VAL A 197 10.35 -15.48 -15.49
N THR A 198 9.72 -16.29 -14.66
CA THR A 198 8.87 -17.42 -15.11
C THR A 198 7.37 -17.09 -15.05
N HIS A 199 6.99 -16.15 -14.21
CA HIS A 199 5.58 -15.77 -14.00
C HIS A 199 5.43 -14.24 -13.96
N ILE A 200 4.54 -13.72 -14.80
CA ILE A 200 4.19 -12.32 -14.90
C ILE A 200 2.80 -12.12 -14.29
N ILE A 201 2.72 -11.50 -13.12
CA ILE A 201 1.47 -11.12 -12.45
C ILE A 201 1.38 -9.59 -12.46
N ARG A 202 0.37 -9.01 -13.14
CA ARG A 202 0.22 -7.55 -13.30
C ARG A 202 -1.22 -7.14 -13.57
N GLY A 203 -1.52 -5.83 -13.58
CA GLY A 203 -2.85 -5.32 -13.88
C GLY A 203 -3.34 -5.67 -15.29
N ASP A 204 -4.65 -5.86 -15.45
CA ASP A 204 -5.31 -6.22 -16.72
C ASP A 204 -5.32 -5.07 -17.74
N ASP A 205 -5.00 -3.84 -17.33
CA ASP A 205 -4.72 -2.74 -18.26
C ASP A 205 -3.47 -2.98 -19.13
N HIS A 206 -2.65 -3.98 -18.79
CA HIS A 206 -1.54 -4.46 -19.59
C HIS A 206 -1.88 -5.65 -20.49
N LEU A 207 -3.12 -6.11 -20.55
CA LEU A 207 -3.49 -7.32 -21.30
C LEU A 207 -3.20 -7.21 -22.80
N ILE A 208 -3.49 -6.08 -23.44
CA ILE A 208 -3.11 -5.84 -24.84
C ILE A 208 -1.60 -5.82 -25.05
N ASN A 209 -0.84 -5.42 -24.04
CA ASN A 209 0.62 -5.43 -24.10
C ASN A 209 1.16 -6.87 -24.11
N ALA A 210 0.45 -7.81 -23.47
CA ALA A 210 0.84 -9.22 -23.47
C ALA A 210 0.91 -9.80 -24.89
N ALA A 211 -0.09 -9.51 -25.73
CA ALA A 211 -0.07 -9.95 -27.14
C ALA A 211 1.15 -9.41 -27.89
N ARG A 212 1.43 -8.11 -27.71
CA ARG A 212 2.56 -7.44 -28.36
C ARG A 212 3.90 -7.95 -27.84
N GLN A 213 4.03 -8.18 -26.55
CA GLN A 213 5.24 -8.74 -25.93
C GLN A 213 5.46 -10.18 -26.37
N LYS A 214 4.39 -11.00 -26.47
CA LYS A 214 4.48 -12.35 -27.03
C LYS A 214 5.11 -12.35 -28.43
N GLN A 215 4.70 -11.42 -29.31
CA GLN A 215 5.29 -11.33 -30.63
C GLN A 215 6.80 -11.00 -30.59
N ILE A 216 7.29 -10.29 -29.58
CA ILE A 216 8.73 -10.08 -29.38
C ILE A 216 9.40 -11.36 -28.88
N TYR A 217 8.79 -12.07 -27.90
CA TYR A 217 9.29 -13.37 -27.43
C TYR A 217 9.39 -14.37 -28.59
N ASP A 218 8.34 -14.48 -29.40
CA ASP A 218 8.31 -15.36 -30.57
C ASP A 218 9.40 -14.99 -31.60
N ALA A 219 9.62 -13.70 -31.85
CA ALA A 219 10.65 -13.23 -32.76
C ALA A 219 12.09 -13.50 -32.22
N LEU A 220 12.27 -13.54 -30.92
CA LEU A 220 13.54 -13.86 -30.28
C LEU A 220 13.73 -15.37 -30.06
N GLU A 221 12.69 -16.18 -30.33
CA GLU A 221 12.65 -17.61 -30.00
C GLU A 221 12.88 -17.88 -28.51
N TRP A 222 12.43 -16.96 -27.66
CA TRP A 222 12.46 -17.08 -26.22
C TRP A 222 11.16 -17.69 -25.67
N GLU A 223 11.30 -18.45 -24.59
CA GLU A 223 10.13 -18.98 -23.89
C GLU A 223 9.31 -17.85 -23.26
N LEU A 224 7.99 -17.90 -23.48
CA LEU A 224 7.06 -16.93 -22.90
C LEU A 224 6.78 -17.28 -21.43
N PRO A 225 7.00 -16.37 -20.46
CA PRO A 225 6.57 -16.58 -19.08
C PRO A 225 5.07 -16.82 -18.96
N SER A 226 4.65 -17.58 -17.94
CA SER A 226 3.23 -17.68 -17.58
C SER A 226 2.66 -16.31 -17.24
N MET A 227 1.51 -15.95 -17.82
CA MET A 227 0.89 -14.63 -17.65
C MET A 227 -0.38 -14.69 -16.82
N SER A 228 -0.55 -13.69 -15.93
CA SER A 228 -1.69 -13.52 -15.06
C SER A 228 -2.07 -12.03 -14.98
N HIS A 229 -3.17 -11.66 -15.61
CA HIS A 229 -3.65 -10.29 -15.61
C HIS A 229 -4.78 -10.11 -14.61
N ILE A 230 -4.46 -9.43 -13.48
CA ILE A 230 -5.37 -9.22 -12.36
C ILE A 230 -6.25 -7.98 -12.59
N PRO A 231 -7.57 -8.03 -12.30
CA PRO A 231 -8.47 -6.91 -12.50
C PRO A 231 -8.03 -5.68 -11.72
N LEU A 232 -8.31 -4.49 -12.25
CA LEU A 232 -8.05 -3.22 -11.56
C LEU A 232 -8.92 -3.09 -10.31
N ILE A 233 -8.48 -2.22 -9.39
CA ILE A 233 -9.28 -1.80 -8.25
C ILE A 233 -10.13 -0.60 -8.68
N HIS A 234 -11.42 -0.65 -8.36
CA HIS A 234 -12.37 0.42 -8.61
C HIS A 234 -12.73 1.16 -7.32
N GLY A 235 -13.12 2.41 -7.46
CA GLY A 235 -13.69 3.20 -6.38
C GLY A 235 -15.14 2.80 -6.07
N PRO A 236 -15.75 3.42 -5.04
CA PRO A 236 -17.15 3.16 -4.67
C PRO A 236 -18.14 3.43 -5.81
N ASP A 237 -17.82 4.37 -6.70
CA ASP A 237 -18.61 4.74 -7.88
C ASP A 237 -18.47 3.76 -9.06
N GLY A 238 -17.64 2.72 -8.92
CA GLY A 238 -17.39 1.73 -9.96
C GLY A 238 -16.42 2.18 -11.06
N SER A 239 -15.84 3.39 -10.99
CA SER A 239 -14.77 3.81 -11.89
C SER A 239 -13.39 3.38 -11.38
N LYS A 240 -12.36 3.35 -12.27
CA LYS A 240 -10.99 3.04 -11.85
C LYS A 240 -10.60 3.90 -10.65
N LEU A 241 -10.09 3.27 -9.60
CA LEU A 241 -9.66 3.95 -8.38
C LEU A 241 -8.62 5.03 -8.69
N SER A 242 -8.86 6.24 -8.22
CA SER A 242 -8.03 7.41 -8.51
C SER A 242 -7.92 8.32 -7.28
N LYS A 243 -7.04 9.32 -7.33
CA LYS A 243 -6.84 10.31 -6.24
C LYS A 243 -8.16 10.96 -5.76
N ARG A 244 -9.14 11.21 -6.65
CA ARG A 244 -10.46 11.75 -6.29
C ARG A 244 -11.29 10.83 -5.38
N HIS A 245 -10.98 9.53 -5.37
CA HIS A 245 -11.62 8.52 -4.52
C HIS A 245 -10.82 8.26 -3.23
N GLY A 246 -9.85 9.11 -2.88
CA GLY A 246 -8.97 8.89 -1.76
C GLY A 246 -7.95 7.77 -1.99
N ALA A 247 -7.68 7.40 -3.27
CA ALA A 247 -6.59 6.49 -3.58
C ALA A 247 -5.27 7.17 -3.31
N LEU A 248 -4.76 6.91 -2.14
CA LEU A 248 -3.53 7.45 -1.61
C LEU A 248 -2.37 6.50 -1.93
N GLY A 249 -1.16 6.99 -1.82
CA GLY A 249 0.02 6.14 -1.72
C GLY A 249 0.00 5.36 -0.41
N VAL A 250 0.79 4.30 -0.35
CA VAL A 250 0.93 3.47 0.86
C VAL A 250 1.36 4.28 2.08
N ASP A 251 2.20 5.29 1.87
CA ASP A 251 2.64 6.27 2.88
C ASP A 251 1.47 6.98 3.59
N ALA A 252 0.43 7.32 2.84
CA ALA A 252 -0.74 7.97 3.42
C ALA A 252 -1.57 7.02 4.30
N TYR A 253 -1.68 5.72 3.95
CA TYR A 253 -2.32 4.74 4.83
C TYR A 253 -1.55 4.55 6.12
N ARG A 254 -0.21 4.58 6.07
CA ARG A 254 0.65 4.60 7.25
C ARG A 254 0.37 5.83 8.12
N ALA A 255 0.31 7.02 7.52
CA ALA A 255 0.00 8.26 8.22
C ALA A 255 -1.42 8.29 8.81
N LEU A 256 -2.38 7.59 8.21
CA LEU A 256 -3.74 7.38 8.75
C LEU A 256 -3.79 6.35 9.88
N GLY A 257 -2.66 5.73 10.23
CA GLY A 257 -2.57 4.80 11.34
C GLY A 257 -3.06 3.39 11.05
N TYR A 258 -3.03 2.95 9.80
CA TYR A 258 -3.28 1.55 9.46
C TYR A 258 -2.05 0.70 9.74
N LEU A 259 -2.28 -0.54 10.18
CA LEU A 259 -1.22 -1.54 10.37
C LEU A 259 -0.86 -2.19 9.02
N PRO A 260 0.42 -2.48 8.76
CA PRO A 260 0.83 -3.13 7.51
C PRO A 260 0.17 -4.49 7.31
N ALA A 261 0.02 -5.29 8.37
CA ALA A 261 -0.65 -6.60 8.31
C ALA A 261 -2.13 -6.47 7.91
N ALA A 262 -2.84 -5.49 8.46
CA ALA A 262 -4.24 -5.23 8.11
C ALA A 262 -4.37 -4.78 6.64
N LEU A 263 -3.46 -3.93 6.17
CA LEU A 263 -3.47 -3.47 4.79
C LEU A 263 -3.14 -4.62 3.83
N ARG A 264 -2.16 -5.49 4.12
CA ARG A 264 -1.89 -6.69 3.31
C ARG A 264 -3.12 -7.59 3.22
N ASN A 265 -3.77 -7.88 4.34
CA ASN A 265 -4.98 -8.71 4.33
C ASN A 265 -6.12 -8.05 3.54
N TYR A 266 -6.30 -6.75 3.68
CA TYR A 266 -7.30 -6.04 2.90
C TYR A 266 -7.00 -6.11 1.40
N LEU A 267 -5.74 -5.87 1.00
CA LEU A 267 -5.30 -5.90 -0.39
C LEU A 267 -5.42 -7.29 -1.04
N VAL A 268 -5.09 -8.36 -0.31
CA VAL A 268 -5.23 -9.72 -0.86
C VAL A 268 -6.70 -10.02 -1.15
N ARG A 269 -7.63 -9.59 -0.29
CA ARG A 269 -9.07 -9.76 -0.49
C ARG A 269 -9.66 -8.89 -1.61
N LEU A 270 -8.92 -7.90 -2.10
CA LEU A 270 -9.32 -7.11 -3.26
C LEU A 270 -9.04 -7.87 -4.56
N GLY A 271 -9.87 -8.85 -4.85
CA GLY A 271 -9.84 -9.64 -6.07
C GLY A 271 -9.36 -11.08 -5.92
N TRP A 272 -8.98 -11.52 -4.72
CA TRP A 272 -8.71 -12.92 -4.42
C TRP A 272 -9.58 -13.41 -3.25
N SER A 273 -9.94 -14.70 -3.26
CA SER A 273 -10.72 -15.33 -2.21
C SER A 273 -10.29 -16.76 -1.95
N HIS A 274 -10.43 -17.18 -0.69
CA HIS A 274 -10.21 -18.56 -0.24
C HIS A 274 -11.40 -18.98 0.63
N GLY A 275 -12.41 -19.60 0.02
CA GLY A 275 -13.67 -19.87 0.68
C GLY A 275 -14.29 -18.62 1.31
N ASP A 276 -14.79 -18.76 2.53
CA ASP A 276 -15.41 -17.68 3.30
C ASP A 276 -14.44 -16.98 4.25
N GLN A 277 -13.15 -17.36 4.26
CA GLN A 277 -12.16 -16.76 5.15
C GLN A 277 -11.88 -15.30 4.75
N GLU A 278 -11.99 -14.39 5.71
CA GLU A 278 -11.74 -12.96 5.48
C GLU A 278 -10.48 -12.44 6.18
N ILE A 279 -10.07 -13.10 7.27
CA ILE A 279 -8.93 -12.70 8.10
C ILE A 279 -7.86 -13.75 7.98
N PHE A 280 -6.64 -13.32 7.66
CA PHE A 280 -5.50 -14.18 7.43
C PHE A 280 -4.27 -13.63 8.15
N SER A 281 -3.56 -14.45 8.87
CA SER A 281 -2.15 -14.17 9.19
C SER A 281 -1.33 -14.14 7.91
N THR A 282 -0.12 -13.57 7.96
CA THR A 282 0.78 -13.56 6.80
C THR A 282 1.09 -14.98 6.30
N GLN A 283 1.28 -15.95 7.22
CA GLN A 283 1.55 -17.33 6.85
C GLN A 283 0.34 -17.98 6.19
N GLU A 284 -0.86 -17.78 6.73
CA GLU A 284 -2.08 -18.30 6.10
C GLU A 284 -2.31 -17.73 4.71
N MET A 285 -1.99 -16.43 4.48
CA MET A 285 -2.02 -15.85 3.14
C MET A 285 -1.05 -16.56 2.20
N ILE A 286 0.20 -16.80 2.63
CA ILE A 286 1.20 -17.52 1.83
C ILE A 286 0.71 -18.94 1.50
N ASP A 287 0.23 -19.68 2.49
CA ASP A 287 -0.19 -21.08 2.32
C ASP A 287 -1.42 -21.22 1.44
N ALA A 288 -2.36 -20.26 1.53
CA ALA A 288 -3.63 -20.33 0.81
C ALA A 288 -3.55 -19.73 -0.61
N PHE A 289 -2.74 -18.67 -0.83
CA PHE A 289 -2.76 -17.90 -2.06
C PHE A 289 -2.52 -18.74 -3.31
N ASP A 290 -3.39 -18.58 -4.32
CA ASP A 290 -3.23 -19.20 -5.63
C ASP A 290 -3.79 -18.28 -6.74
N LEU A 291 -3.40 -18.53 -7.99
CA LEU A 291 -3.89 -17.77 -9.14
C LEU A 291 -5.36 -18.11 -9.49
N PRO A 292 -5.84 -19.36 -9.39
CA PRO A 292 -7.25 -19.67 -9.63
C PRO A 292 -8.23 -18.98 -8.68
N GLY A 293 -7.81 -18.65 -7.46
CA GLY A 293 -8.62 -17.89 -6.49
C GLY A 293 -8.80 -16.40 -6.86
N ILE A 294 -8.11 -15.90 -7.89
CA ILE A 294 -8.25 -14.53 -8.36
C ILE A 294 -9.48 -14.42 -9.27
N GLY A 295 -10.43 -13.58 -8.86
CA GLY A 295 -11.63 -13.29 -9.66
C GLY A 295 -11.31 -12.44 -10.90
N ARG A 296 -12.15 -12.55 -11.94
CA ARG A 296 -12.01 -11.77 -13.18
C ARG A 296 -12.64 -10.38 -13.13
N SER A 297 -13.46 -10.12 -12.13
CA SER A 297 -14.16 -8.84 -11.97
C SER A 297 -13.37 -7.88 -11.11
N ALA A 298 -13.46 -6.58 -11.42
CA ALA A 298 -12.84 -5.53 -10.62
C ALA A 298 -13.38 -5.52 -9.20
N ALA A 299 -12.48 -5.48 -8.21
CA ALA A 299 -12.84 -5.31 -6.80
C ALA A 299 -13.08 -3.84 -6.48
N ARG A 300 -14.04 -3.54 -5.59
CA ARG A 300 -14.33 -2.18 -5.13
C ARG A 300 -13.63 -1.91 -3.80
N PHE A 301 -13.00 -0.76 -3.72
CA PHE A 301 -12.35 -0.29 -2.49
C PHE A 301 -13.41 0.23 -1.52
N ASP A 302 -13.35 -0.24 -0.26
CA ASP A 302 -14.26 0.14 0.83
C ASP A 302 -13.44 0.52 2.07
N PHE A 303 -13.41 1.80 2.40
CA PHE A 303 -12.68 2.33 3.55
C PHE A 303 -13.24 1.83 4.89
N ALA A 304 -14.55 1.70 5.02
CA ALA A 304 -15.16 1.23 6.27
C ALA A 304 -14.78 -0.23 6.56
N LYS A 305 -14.71 -1.06 5.51
CA LYS A 305 -14.25 -2.45 5.62
C LYS A 305 -12.77 -2.50 6.02
N LEU A 306 -11.91 -1.67 5.43
CA LEU A 306 -10.50 -1.57 5.80
C LEU A 306 -10.32 -1.12 7.27
N GLU A 307 -11.05 -0.10 7.69
CA GLU A 307 -10.99 0.42 9.07
C GLU A 307 -11.44 -0.63 10.09
N ASN A 308 -12.52 -1.36 9.81
CA ASN A 308 -12.99 -2.44 10.68
C ASN A 308 -11.98 -3.59 10.77
N LEU A 309 -11.37 -3.96 9.64
CA LEU A 309 -10.31 -4.97 9.59
C LEU A 309 -9.08 -4.52 10.38
N ASN A 310 -8.67 -3.26 10.24
CA ASN A 310 -7.55 -2.70 10.98
C ASN A 310 -7.80 -2.73 12.50
N GLY A 311 -9.01 -2.37 12.94
CA GLY A 311 -9.41 -2.49 14.35
C GLY A 311 -9.34 -3.93 14.87
N HIS A 312 -9.67 -4.93 14.03
CA HIS A 312 -9.49 -6.33 14.38
C HIS A 312 -8.01 -6.66 14.62
N TYR A 313 -7.12 -6.26 13.71
CA TYR A 313 -5.68 -6.49 13.85
C TYR A 313 -5.09 -5.78 15.06
N ILE A 314 -5.52 -4.55 15.36
CA ILE A 314 -5.11 -3.82 16.57
C ILE A 314 -5.46 -4.63 17.82
N ARG A 315 -6.70 -5.12 17.94
CA ARG A 315 -7.13 -5.91 19.12
C ARG A 315 -6.37 -7.22 19.27
N GLN A 316 -5.99 -7.86 18.19
CA GLN A 316 -5.25 -9.13 18.21
C GLN A 316 -3.73 -8.95 18.38
N SER A 317 -3.23 -7.74 18.17
CA SER A 317 -1.80 -7.47 18.28
C SER A 317 -1.32 -7.54 19.72
N ASP A 318 -0.08 -8.00 19.90
CA ASP A 318 0.65 -7.91 21.16
C ASP A 318 0.84 -6.45 21.57
N ASP A 319 0.68 -6.18 22.87
CA ASP A 319 0.71 -4.83 23.43
C ASP A 319 2.06 -4.14 23.22
N GLN A 320 3.18 -4.87 23.36
CA GLN A 320 4.52 -4.33 23.11
C GLN A 320 4.73 -3.99 21.62
N SER A 321 4.22 -4.82 20.74
CA SER A 321 4.22 -4.56 19.29
C SER A 321 3.42 -3.30 18.96
N LEU A 322 2.25 -3.11 19.59
CA LEU A 322 1.45 -1.89 19.41
C LEU A 322 2.16 -0.63 19.92
N VAL A 323 2.91 -0.70 21.02
CA VAL A 323 3.74 0.42 21.48
C VAL A 323 4.78 0.78 20.43
N THR A 324 5.43 -0.21 19.82
CA THR A 324 6.40 0.01 18.74
C THR A 324 5.74 0.66 17.51
N GLN A 325 4.55 0.18 17.11
CA GLN A 325 3.78 0.75 16.00
C GLN A 325 3.29 2.19 16.32
N PHE A 326 2.85 2.43 17.56
CA PHE A 326 2.51 3.76 18.04
C PHE A 326 3.68 4.72 17.91
N GLU A 327 4.88 4.35 18.37
CA GLU A 327 6.08 5.18 18.22
C GLU A 327 6.45 5.44 16.76
N SER A 328 6.33 4.43 15.91
CA SER A 328 6.64 4.51 14.49
C SER A 328 5.71 5.46 13.74
N VAL A 329 4.41 5.49 14.04
CA VAL A 329 3.46 6.35 13.34
C VAL A 329 3.64 7.83 13.68
N LEU A 330 4.28 8.16 14.82
CA LEU A 330 4.55 9.54 15.23
C LEU A 330 5.40 10.33 14.22
N ASP A 331 6.21 9.66 13.40
CA ASP A 331 6.99 10.31 12.34
C ASP A 331 6.12 10.82 11.17
N TYR A 332 4.84 10.43 11.12
CA TYR A 332 3.92 10.70 10.02
C TYR A 332 2.70 11.54 10.41
N VAL A 333 2.61 11.95 11.67
CA VAL A 333 1.49 12.75 12.17
C VAL A 333 1.94 14.15 12.61
N PRO A 334 1.09 15.20 12.46
CA PRO A 334 1.50 16.59 12.72
C PRO A 334 2.06 16.83 14.13
N GLU A 335 1.44 16.26 15.16
CA GLU A 335 1.86 16.43 16.56
C GLU A 335 2.91 15.41 17.00
N GLY A 336 3.34 14.54 16.10
CA GLY A 336 4.16 13.39 16.43
C GLY A 336 5.52 13.74 17.02
N ALA A 337 6.19 14.79 16.53
CA ALA A 337 7.47 15.23 17.07
C ALA A 337 7.36 15.68 18.54
N ALA A 338 6.29 16.38 18.90
CA ALA A 338 6.03 16.81 20.27
C ALA A 338 5.74 15.62 21.21
N LEU A 339 4.96 14.64 20.73
CA LEU A 339 4.70 13.40 21.47
C LEU A 339 5.96 12.56 21.63
N LYS A 340 6.77 12.47 20.55
CA LYS A 340 8.04 11.72 20.56
C LYS A 340 9.04 12.28 21.56
N ALA A 341 9.07 13.61 21.73
CA ALA A 341 9.90 14.27 22.74
C ALA A 341 9.51 13.93 24.20
N LYS A 342 8.27 13.51 24.43
CA LYS A 342 7.76 13.08 25.75
C LYS A 342 7.92 11.58 26.00
N LEU A 343 8.35 10.81 25.01
CA LEU A 343 8.60 9.37 25.18
C LEU A 343 9.88 9.16 26.00
N ASN A 344 9.71 8.47 27.11
CA ASN A 344 10.78 8.00 27.99
C ASN A 344 10.36 6.66 28.61
N ASP A 345 11.19 6.05 29.41
CA ASP A 345 10.89 4.73 29.99
C ASP A 345 9.61 4.73 30.83
N THR A 346 9.32 5.82 31.55
CA THR A 346 8.09 5.96 32.37
C THR A 346 6.85 6.01 31.46
N THR A 347 6.85 6.90 30.47
CA THR A 347 5.69 7.04 29.55
C THR A 347 5.48 5.81 28.66
N ARG A 348 6.55 5.12 28.25
CA ARG A 348 6.47 3.82 27.58
C ARG A 348 5.84 2.75 28.45
N ALA A 349 6.27 2.66 29.73
CA ALA A 349 5.68 1.73 30.68
C ALA A 349 4.20 2.04 30.97
N GLN A 350 3.83 3.32 31.01
CA GLN A 350 2.43 3.75 31.12
C GLN A 350 1.63 3.40 29.88
N LEU A 351 2.17 3.64 28.69
CA LEU A 351 1.54 3.31 27.42
C LEU A 351 1.31 1.79 27.28
N LEU A 352 2.31 0.99 27.65
CA LEU A 352 2.18 -0.48 27.65
C LEU A 352 1.08 -0.95 28.62
N ARG A 353 1.00 -0.38 29.82
CA ARG A 353 -0.08 -0.70 30.77
C ARG A 353 -1.47 -0.25 30.31
N ALA A 354 -1.55 0.84 29.54
CA ALA A 354 -2.80 1.34 29.01
C ALA A 354 -3.27 0.56 27.77
N MET A 355 -2.36 -0.12 27.08
CA MET A 355 -2.63 -0.72 25.76
C MET A 355 -3.81 -1.69 25.74
N PRO A 356 -4.02 -2.59 26.73
CA PRO A 356 -5.17 -3.49 26.74
C PRO A 356 -6.52 -2.75 26.68
N SER A 357 -6.66 -1.63 27.41
CA SER A 357 -7.90 -0.85 27.40
C SER A 357 -8.02 0.11 26.21
N LEU A 358 -6.91 0.57 25.66
CA LEU A 358 -6.87 1.44 24.49
C LEU A 358 -7.25 0.67 23.21
N LYS A 359 -6.67 -0.51 23.00
CA LYS A 359 -6.86 -1.29 21.77
C LYS A 359 -8.26 -1.85 21.55
N GLU A 360 -9.05 -2.00 22.64
CA GLU A 360 -10.43 -2.52 22.54
C GLU A 360 -11.36 -1.64 21.67
N ARG A 361 -11.12 -0.35 21.64
CA ARG A 361 -11.97 0.63 20.97
C ARG A 361 -11.32 1.25 19.72
N ALA A 362 -10.01 1.17 19.62
CA ALA A 362 -9.28 1.79 18.53
C ALA A 362 -9.39 1.00 17.22
N LYS A 363 -9.65 1.70 16.16
CA LYS A 363 -9.63 1.17 14.80
C LYS A 363 -8.38 1.57 14.04
N THR A 364 -7.66 2.60 14.51
CA THR A 364 -6.41 3.08 13.92
C THR A 364 -5.39 3.42 15.03
N LEU A 365 -4.11 3.51 14.66
CA LEU A 365 -3.07 3.98 15.58
C LEU A 365 -3.31 5.45 15.99
N LEU A 366 -3.97 6.26 15.16
CA LEU A 366 -4.34 7.63 15.51
C LEU A 366 -5.37 7.66 16.65
N GLU A 367 -6.29 6.71 16.68
CA GLU A 367 -7.24 6.57 17.78
C GLU A 367 -6.55 6.08 19.05
N LEU A 368 -5.51 5.23 18.94
CA LEU A 368 -4.66 4.89 20.09
C LEU A 368 -3.94 6.13 20.64
N ILE A 369 -3.36 6.96 19.76
CA ILE A 369 -2.71 8.22 20.14
C ILE A 369 -3.70 9.14 20.85
N SER A 370 -4.88 9.33 20.28
CA SER A 370 -5.93 10.15 20.89
C SER A 370 -6.40 9.59 22.23
N GLY A 371 -6.52 8.26 22.35
CA GLY A 371 -6.90 7.60 23.62
C GLY A 371 -5.83 7.68 24.70
N ALA A 372 -4.56 7.68 24.31
CA ALA A 372 -3.39 7.77 25.19
C ALA A 372 -3.04 9.21 25.61
N TYR A 373 -3.77 10.22 25.13
CA TYR A 373 -3.50 11.65 25.37
C TYR A 373 -3.15 11.96 26.86
N PHE A 374 -3.90 11.38 27.80
CA PHE A 374 -3.76 11.64 29.24
C PHE A 374 -2.38 11.26 29.80
N ILE A 375 -1.64 10.36 29.14
CA ILE A 375 -0.27 9.96 29.52
C ILE A 375 0.72 11.09 29.23
N PHE A 376 0.50 11.83 28.12
CA PHE A 376 1.40 12.85 27.61
C PHE A 376 0.99 14.28 27.97
N ALA A 377 -0.14 14.46 28.66
CA ALA A 377 -0.66 15.77 29.04
C ALA A 377 0.20 16.42 30.12
N ASP A 378 0.59 17.68 29.90
CA ASP A 378 1.32 18.49 30.88
C ASP A 378 0.36 19.02 31.96
N ARG A 379 0.90 19.37 33.13
CA ARG A 379 0.15 20.01 34.23
C ARG A 379 0.46 21.50 34.29
N PRO A 380 -0.57 22.35 34.54
CA PRO A 380 -2.00 22.00 34.69
C PRO A 380 -2.62 21.52 33.38
N LEU A 381 -3.59 20.58 33.46
CA LEU A 381 -4.23 20.01 32.26
C LEU A 381 -4.97 21.08 31.47
N GLU A 382 -4.82 21.03 30.14
CA GLU A 382 -5.70 21.72 29.23
C GLU A 382 -7.08 21.03 29.22
N LEU A 383 -8.11 21.80 29.54
CA LEU A 383 -9.47 21.29 29.66
C LEU A 383 -10.25 21.55 28.36
N ASP A 384 -10.93 20.53 27.85
CA ASP A 384 -11.87 20.74 26.75
C ASP A 384 -13.10 21.57 27.22
N PRO A 385 -13.84 22.25 26.31
CA PRO A 385 -14.99 23.08 26.68
C PRO A 385 -16.09 22.32 27.47
N LYS A 386 -16.28 21.04 27.19
CA LYS A 386 -17.24 20.19 27.91
C LYS A 386 -16.74 19.83 29.31
N ALA A 387 -15.44 19.62 29.44
CA ALA A 387 -14.82 19.39 30.74
C ALA A 387 -14.91 20.64 31.63
N VAL A 388 -14.63 21.84 31.10
CA VAL A 388 -14.79 23.12 31.79
C VAL A 388 -16.22 23.29 32.32
N ALA A 389 -17.23 22.99 31.49
CA ALA A 389 -18.63 23.11 31.86
C ALA A 389 -19.06 22.19 33.02
N LEU A 390 -18.35 21.06 33.22
CA LEU A 390 -18.61 20.12 34.33
C LEU A 390 -17.93 20.52 35.65
N LEU A 391 -16.95 21.40 35.62
CA LEU A 391 -16.18 21.82 36.80
C LEU A 391 -16.85 22.97 37.54
N THR A 392 -18.13 22.75 37.95
CA THR A 392 -18.82 23.70 38.84
C THR A 392 -18.17 23.75 40.25
N PRO A 393 -18.47 24.77 41.06
CA PRO A 393 -17.97 24.80 42.46
C PRO A 393 -18.28 23.53 43.26
N GLU A 394 -19.47 22.96 43.09
CA GLU A 394 -19.90 21.72 43.72
C GLU A 394 -19.08 20.52 43.22
N THR A 395 -18.80 20.47 41.95
CA THR A 395 -17.97 19.41 41.33
C THR A 395 -16.53 19.53 41.86
N ARG A 396 -15.97 20.71 41.96
CA ARG A 396 -14.62 20.95 42.51
C ARG A 396 -14.54 20.53 43.97
N ALA A 397 -15.53 20.87 44.80
CA ALA A 397 -15.64 20.40 46.17
C ALA A 397 -15.74 18.86 46.27
N LEU A 398 -16.47 18.23 45.32
CA LEU A 398 -16.52 16.76 45.21
C LEU A 398 -15.15 16.19 44.89
N ILE A 399 -14.43 16.76 43.92
CA ILE A 399 -13.06 16.34 43.56
C ILE A 399 -12.12 16.41 44.76
N GLY A 400 -12.22 17.46 45.59
CA GLY A 400 -11.45 17.56 46.83
C GLY A 400 -11.71 16.40 47.80
N ARG A 401 -12.98 15.99 47.98
CA ARG A 401 -13.34 14.83 48.83
C ARG A 401 -12.88 13.50 48.21
N LEU A 402 -12.98 13.36 46.88
CA LEU A 402 -12.48 12.18 46.18
C LEU A 402 -10.96 12.04 46.30
N ARG A 403 -10.24 13.16 46.21
CA ARG A 403 -8.79 13.20 46.47
C ARG A 403 -8.46 12.67 47.85
N ALA A 404 -9.13 13.18 48.92
CA ALA A 404 -8.90 12.73 50.29
C ALA A 404 -9.17 11.23 50.45
N ALA A 405 -10.22 10.70 49.85
CA ALA A 405 -10.54 9.27 49.88
C ALA A 405 -9.45 8.43 49.18
N LEU A 406 -8.94 8.87 48.05
CA LEU A 406 -7.87 8.20 47.28
C LEU A 406 -6.51 8.32 47.97
N GLU A 407 -6.26 9.38 48.75
CA GLU A 407 -5.00 9.59 49.46
C GLU A 407 -4.73 8.50 50.52
N ALA A 408 -5.79 7.86 51.01
CA ALA A 408 -5.71 6.75 51.98
C ALA A 408 -5.39 5.38 51.32
N VAL A 409 -5.35 5.30 49.97
CA VAL A 409 -5.08 4.04 49.26
C VAL A 409 -3.58 3.74 49.30
N ASN A 410 -3.20 2.62 49.92
CA ASN A 410 -1.81 2.18 49.96
C ASN A 410 -1.41 1.32 48.75
N ASP A 411 -2.27 0.39 48.38
CA ASP A 411 -2.08 -0.45 47.19
C ASP A 411 -2.86 0.15 46.00
N TRP A 412 -2.11 0.79 45.07
CA TRP A 412 -2.70 1.58 43.97
C TRP A 412 -2.89 0.76 42.71
N THR A 413 -4.01 0.03 42.66
CA THR A 413 -4.44 -0.77 41.53
C THR A 413 -5.80 -0.29 41.01
N ALA A 414 -6.19 -0.72 39.80
CA ALA A 414 -7.53 -0.43 39.25
C ALA A 414 -8.63 -0.95 40.21
N GLU A 415 -8.47 -2.18 40.71
CA GLU A 415 -9.43 -2.84 41.59
C GLU A 415 -9.59 -2.13 42.97
N THR A 416 -8.46 -1.78 43.60
CA THR A 416 -8.49 -1.10 44.91
C THR A 416 -9.05 0.32 44.80
N THR A 417 -8.66 1.07 43.76
CA THR A 417 -9.19 2.40 43.51
C THR A 417 -10.67 2.38 43.15
N GLU A 418 -11.13 1.37 42.35
CA GLU A 418 -12.54 1.17 42.08
C GLU A 418 -13.34 0.89 43.36
N THR A 419 -12.84 -0.01 44.20
CA THR A 419 -13.49 -0.35 45.47
C THR A 419 -13.65 0.89 46.37
N VAL A 420 -12.61 1.72 46.50
CA VAL A 420 -12.68 2.97 47.30
C VAL A 420 -13.70 3.95 46.69
N MET A 421 -13.75 4.07 45.37
CA MET A 421 -14.70 4.98 44.72
C MET A 421 -16.14 4.48 44.77
N ARG A 422 -16.39 3.17 44.74
CA ARG A 422 -17.72 2.59 44.99
C ARG A 422 -18.20 2.84 46.40
N ASN A 423 -17.36 2.57 47.42
CA ASN A 423 -17.65 2.85 48.82
C ASN A 423 -17.91 4.34 49.07
N PHE A 424 -17.11 5.22 48.44
CA PHE A 424 -17.32 6.66 48.54
C PHE A 424 -18.68 7.07 47.93
N ALA A 425 -19.06 6.51 46.79
CA ALA A 425 -20.34 6.78 46.15
C ALA A 425 -21.52 6.35 47.06
N GLU A 426 -21.48 5.14 47.63
CA GLU A 426 -22.50 4.63 48.55
C GLU A 426 -22.63 5.50 49.80
N GLN A 427 -21.51 5.84 50.47
CA GLN A 427 -21.50 6.68 51.68
C GLN A 427 -22.07 8.09 51.45
N ASN A 428 -22.00 8.59 50.20
CA ASN A 428 -22.50 9.90 49.83
C ASN A 428 -23.86 9.85 49.10
N ASN A 429 -24.53 8.69 49.03
CA ASN A 429 -25.76 8.45 48.26
C ASN A 429 -25.68 8.89 46.79
N LEU A 430 -24.54 8.66 46.14
CA LEU A 430 -24.28 8.99 44.76
C LEU A 430 -24.24 7.72 43.87
N LYS A 431 -24.63 7.85 42.64
CA LYS A 431 -24.34 6.81 41.63
C LYS A 431 -22.86 6.85 41.25
N LEU A 432 -22.26 5.70 40.98
CA LEU A 432 -20.84 5.62 40.57
C LEU A 432 -20.51 6.56 39.42
N GLY A 433 -21.41 6.71 38.42
CA GLY A 433 -21.22 7.64 37.28
C GLY A 433 -21.07 9.11 37.70
N ALA A 434 -21.75 9.52 38.78
CA ALA A 434 -21.65 10.88 39.35
C ALA A 434 -20.31 11.14 40.02
N VAL A 435 -19.57 10.09 40.40
CA VAL A 435 -18.22 10.14 40.94
C VAL A 435 -17.19 9.99 39.82
N ALA A 436 -17.39 9.05 38.93
CA ALA A 436 -16.45 8.71 37.89
C ALA A 436 -16.28 9.83 36.84
N GLN A 437 -17.32 10.60 36.53
CA GLN A 437 -17.23 11.64 35.51
C GLN A 437 -16.42 12.87 35.96
N PRO A 438 -16.62 13.43 37.18
CA PRO A 438 -15.72 14.45 37.73
C PRO A 438 -14.27 13.97 37.83
N LEU A 439 -14.07 12.72 38.27
CA LEU A 439 -12.75 12.11 38.37
C LEU A 439 -12.06 12.05 37.01
N ARG A 440 -12.81 11.65 35.95
CA ARG A 440 -12.29 11.63 34.59
C ARG A 440 -11.85 13.00 34.11
N VAL A 441 -12.69 14.00 34.26
CA VAL A 441 -12.37 15.37 33.89
C VAL A 441 -11.12 15.87 34.61
N ALA A 442 -11.02 15.63 35.90
CA ALA A 442 -9.88 16.07 36.71
C ALA A 442 -8.57 15.35 36.31
N LEU A 443 -8.63 14.09 35.92
CA LEU A 443 -7.44 13.30 35.58
C LEU A 443 -7.00 13.42 34.09
N THR A 444 -7.93 13.73 33.21
CA THR A 444 -7.64 13.69 31.76
C THR A 444 -7.89 15.00 31.02
N GLY A 445 -8.55 15.99 31.64
CA GLY A 445 -8.99 17.21 30.99
C GLY A 445 -10.14 17.03 30.00
N ARG A 446 -10.69 15.81 29.87
CA ARG A 446 -11.71 15.46 28.87
C ARG A 446 -12.90 14.73 29.50
N THR A 447 -14.04 14.75 28.82
CA THR A 447 -15.25 14.04 29.23
C THR A 447 -15.28 12.57 28.84
N THR A 448 -14.35 12.14 27.97
CA THR A 448 -14.18 10.77 27.47
C THR A 448 -12.75 10.31 27.68
N SER A 449 -12.55 9.05 28.06
CA SER A 449 -11.24 8.41 28.25
C SER A 449 -11.43 6.88 28.22
N PRO A 450 -10.35 6.08 28.27
CA PRO A 450 -10.41 4.68 28.71
C PRO A 450 -11.12 4.54 30.05
N GLY A 451 -11.27 3.31 30.56
CA GLY A 451 -11.84 3.06 31.88
C GLY A 451 -11.19 3.94 32.94
N ILE A 452 -11.99 4.64 33.80
CA ILE A 452 -11.41 5.62 34.73
C ILE A 452 -10.47 4.97 35.75
N PHE A 453 -10.73 3.72 36.09
CA PHE A 453 -9.89 2.97 37.00
C PHE A 453 -8.59 2.51 36.35
N ASP A 454 -8.63 2.21 35.03
CA ASP A 454 -7.41 1.97 34.24
C ASP A 454 -6.56 3.24 34.15
N VAL A 455 -7.19 4.41 33.97
CA VAL A 455 -6.49 5.70 33.94
C VAL A 455 -5.80 5.96 35.29
N LEU A 456 -6.46 5.68 36.43
CA LEU A 456 -5.85 5.78 37.77
C LEU A 456 -4.63 4.88 37.91
N ALA A 457 -4.76 3.60 37.51
CA ALA A 457 -3.67 2.64 37.60
C ALA A 457 -2.48 3.00 36.66
N VAL A 458 -2.74 3.53 35.46
CA VAL A 458 -1.73 3.94 34.50
C VAL A 458 -0.96 5.17 34.96
N LEU A 459 -1.65 6.22 35.40
CA LEU A 459 -1.03 7.46 35.87
C LEU A 459 -0.26 7.27 37.21
N GLY A 460 -0.74 6.37 38.03
CA GLY A 460 -0.17 6.13 39.35
C GLY A 460 -0.60 7.16 40.39
N ARG A 461 -0.38 6.82 41.69
CA ARG A 461 -0.87 7.57 42.85
C ARG A 461 -0.45 9.03 42.84
N GLN A 462 0.85 9.29 42.65
CA GLN A 462 1.41 10.65 42.78
C GLN A 462 0.79 11.61 41.75
N GLU A 463 0.77 11.21 40.49
CA GLU A 463 0.23 12.04 39.41
C GLU A 463 -1.28 12.24 39.52
N CYS A 464 -2.02 11.20 39.88
CA CYS A 464 -3.47 11.31 40.11
C CYS A 464 -3.81 12.31 41.22
N LEU A 465 -3.17 12.20 42.38
CA LEU A 465 -3.42 13.12 43.50
C LEU A 465 -3.04 14.56 43.18
N ALA A 466 -2.00 14.74 42.38
CA ALA A 466 -1.56 16.05 41.92
C ALA A 466 -2.56 16.67 40.90
N ARG A 467 -3.07 15.92 39.93
CA ARG A 467 -4.11 16.40 38.97
C ARG A 467 -5.42 16.71 39.70
N LEU A 468 -5.81 15.89 40.67
CA LEU A 468 -6.98 16.16 41.48
C LEU A 468 -6.81 17.45 42.32
N ALA A 469 -5.62 17.72 42.86
CA ALA A 469 -5.33 18.96 43.54
C ALA A 469 -5.46 20.19 42.65
N ASP A 470 -5.02 20.11 41.39
CA ASP A 470 -5.13 21.21 40.43
C ASP A 470 -6.59 21.59 40.10
N GLN A 471 -7.54 20.67 40.30
CA GLN A 471 -8.96 20.87 39.96
C GLN A 471 -9.87 20.99 41.20
N ALA A 472 -9.37 20.67 42.38
CA ALA A 472 -10.12 20.84 43.63
C ALA A 472 -10.29 22.33 43.97
N ALA A 473 -11.39 22.66 44.68
CA ALA A 473 -11.63 23.99 45.24
C ALA A 473 -10.85 24.17 46.55
#